data_fcf25210e1685dbbf162ecb31ae76d74
#
_entry.id   fcf25210e1685dbbf162ecb31ae76d74
#
_cell.length_a   1.000
_cell.length_b   1.000
_cell.length_c   1.000
_cell.angle_alpha   90.00
_cell.angle_beta   90.00
_cell.angle_gamma   90.00
#
_symmetry.space_group_name_H-M   'P 1'
#
loop_
_entity.id
_entity.type
_entity.pdbx_description
1 polymer ?
#
loop_
_entity_poly.entity_id
_entity_poly.type
_entity_poly.pdbx_seq_one_letter_code
_entity_poly.pdbx_strand_id
1 'polypeptide(L)'
;MSNSISGRVIAVSAVTTVASADASKQPLKKRMVYLDCTRYVPYTGERSQFENKPLMEFTGDRVLEKVNPKLDGIKAGDVVTVFFDVQGIDYTDKATGKKRNFTGIRAYDVQLVRQAGDQHGQQQGQFFPNSRPQPQPQAKQQQQVQQVAQQLNAEPAQGDNGLPF
;
A
#
# COMPACT_ATOMS: atom_id res chain seq x y z
N MET A 1 -19.08 14.78 0.61
CA MET A 1 -18.13 13.83 1.25
C MET A 1 -16.98 13.65 0.31
N SER A 2 -15.75 13.79 0.75
CA SER A 2 -14.58 13.50 -0.08
C SER A 2 -14.24 12.01 0.05
N ASN A 3 -14.04 11.35 -1.08
CA ASN A 3 -13.55 9.98 -1.10
C ASN A 3 -12.02 10.00 -1.09
N SER A 4 -11.43 8.98 -0.49
CA SER A 4 -9.98 8.79 -0.51
C SER A 4 -9.60 7.33 -0.62
N ILE A 5 -8.43 7.08 -1.21
CA ILE A 5 -7.84 5.77 -1.29
C ILE A 5 -6.35 5.87 -0.95
N SER A 6 -5.87 4.95 -0.12
CA SER A 6 -4.46 4.88 0.23
C SER A 6 -3.83 3.65 -0.39
N GLY A 7 -2.61 3.80 -0.88
CA GLY A 7 -1.88 2.71 -1.52
C GLY A 7 -0.40 3.01 -1.67
N ARG A 8 0.35 1.98 -2.03
CA ARG A 8 1.76 2.11 -2.39
C ARG A 8 1.86 2.57 -3.83
N VAL A 9 2.68 3.58 -4.09
CA VAL A 9 2.94 4.08 -5.44
C VAL A 9 3.72 3.05 -6.25
N ILE A 10 3.17 2.67 -7.40
CA ILE A 10 3.87 1.85 -8.40
C ILE A 10 4.62 2.79 -9.36
N ALA A 11 3.93 3.82 -9.85
CA ALA A 11 4.51 4.80 -10.78
C ALA A 11 3.76 6.13 -10.71
N VAL A 12 4.47 7.22 -11.03
CA VAL A 12 3.91 8.56 -11.27
C VAL A 12 4.28 8.97 -12.68
N SER A 13 3.30 9.38 -13.48
CA SER A 13 3.56 9.84 -14.85
C SER A 13 4.11 11.26 -14.87
N ALA A 14 4.77 11.64 -15.96
CA ALA A 14 4.94 13.04 -16.31
C ALA A 14 3.60 13.70 -16.64
N VAL A 15 3.57 15.02 -16.71
CA VAL A 15 2.41 15.76 -17.23
C VAL A 15 2.26 15.45 -18.73
N THR A 16 1.09 14.98 -19.13
CA THR A 16 0.75 14.73 -20.53
C THR A 16 -0.34 15.69 -20.98
N THR A 17 -0.27 16.11 -22.24
CA THR A 17 -1.25 16.98 -22.87
C THR A 17 -2.07 16.16 -23.86
N VAL A 18 -3.38 16.17 -23.69
CA VAL A 18 -4.33 15.48 -24.59
C VAL A 18 -5.02 16.54 -25.42
N ALA A 19 -4.86 16.46 -26.74
CA ALA A 19 -5.56 17.35 -27.66
C ALA A 19 -7.08 17.16 -27.53
N SER A 20 -7.82 18.27 -27.57
CA SER A 20 -9.28 18.18 -27.63
C SER A 20 -9.71 17.75 -29.05
N ALA A 21 -10.74 16.92 -29.16
CA ALA A 21 -11.39 16.62 -30.43
C ALA A 21 -12.05 17.87 -31.07
N ASP A 22 -12.30 18.89 -30.25
CA ASP A 22 -12.84 20.18 -30.66
C ASP A 22 -11.70 21.20 -30.65
N ALA A 23 -11.33 21.72 -31.85
CA ALA A 23 -10.23 22.65 -32.03
C ALA A 23 -10.43 24.00 -31.27
N SER A 24 -11.67 24.32 -30.89
CA SER A 24 -11.98 25.51 -30.11
C SER A 24 -11.68 25.37 -28.61
N LYS A 25 -11.44 24.15 -28.13
CA LYS A 25 -11.17 23.87 -26.73
C LYS A 25 -9.68 23.73 -26.49
N GLN A 26 -9.24 24.29 -25.38
CA GLN A 26 -7.83 24.12 -24.96
C GLN A 26 -7.49 22.63 -24.72
N PRO A 27 -6.25 22.24 -25.04
CA PRO A 27 -5.78 20.88 -24.73
C PRO A 27 -5.87 20.61 -23.22
N LEU A 28 -6.27 19.41 -22.87
CA LEU A 28 -6.39 18.99 -21.49
C LEU A 28 -5.06 18.45 -20.98
N LYS A 29 -4.50 19.06 -19.95
CA LYS A 29 -3.35 18.53 -19.26
C LYS A 29 -3.77 17.54 -18.19
N LYS A 30 -3.04 16.44 -18.08
CA LYS A 30 -3.27 15.42 -17.09
C LYS A 30 -1.98 14.79 -16.57
N ARG A 31 -2.06 14.25 -15.36
CA ARG A 31 -1.01 13.47 -14.70
C ARG A 31 -1.65 12.29 -13.98
N MET A 32 -0.95 11.16 -13.94
CA MET A 32 -1.49 9.93 -13.40
C MET A 32 -0.59 9.36 -12.31
N VAL A 33 -1.22 8.75 -11.31
CA VAL A 33 -0.56 7.98 -10.26
C VAL A 33 -1.12 6.57 -10.27
N TYR A 34 -0.25 5.59 -10.43
CA TYR A 34 -0.59 4.18 -10.38
C TYR A 34 -0.31 3.64 -8.98
N LEU A 35 -1.32 3.11 -8.33
CA LEU A 35 -1.26 2.65 -6.93
C LEU A 35 -1.41 1.15 -6.83
N ASP A 36 -0.80 0.56 -5.82
CA ASP A 36 -1.12 -0.77 -5.31
C ASP A 36 -1.87 -0.62 -3.98
N CYS A 37 -3.17 -0.88 -4.04
CA CYS A 37 -4.08 -0.86 -2.90
C CYS A 37 -4.50 -2.27 -2.48
N THR A 38 -3.76 -3.30 -2.91
CA THR A 38 -4.06 -4.70 -2.62
C THR A 38 -3.98 -4.93 -1.12
N ARG A 39 -5.03 -5.50 -0.56
CA ARG A 39 -5.14 -5.78 0.87
C ARG A 39 -4.37 -7.05 1.23
N TYR A 40 -4.00 -7.13 2.51
CA TYR A 40 -3.52 -8.37 3.12
C TYR A 40 -4.65 -9.04 3.90
N VAL A 41 -4.66 -10.36 3.90
CA VAL A 41 -5.61 -11.16 4.68
C VAL A 41 -5.27 -10.99 6.16
N PRO A 42 -6.20 -10.51 7.01
CA PRO A 42 -5.88 -10.13 8.39
C PRO A 42 -5.35 -11.26 9.25
N TYR A 43 -5.78 -12.49 8.98
CA TYR A 43 -5.43 -13.66 9.81
C TYR A 43 -4.14 -14.36 9.38
N THR A 44 -3.82 -14.35 8.08
CA THR A 44 -2.63 -15.05 7.54
C THR A 44 -1.48 -14.10 7.24
N GLY A 45 -1.76 -12.79 7.12
CA GLY A 45 -0.78 -11.82 6.65
C GLY A 45 -0.42 -11.97 5.19
N GLU A 46 -1.05 -12.89 4.46
CA GLU A 46 -0.83 -13.11 3.05
C GLU A 46 -1.48 -12.02 2.21
N ARG A 47 -0.87 -11.72 1.07
CA ARG A 47 -1.43 -10.79 0.11
C ARG A 47 -2.69 -11.39 -0.51
N SER A 48 -3.77 -10.58 -0.59
CA SER A 48 -5.01 -10.99 -1.24
C SER A 48 -4.77 -11.45 -2.69
N GLN A 49 -5.45 -12.51 -3.10
CA GLN A 49 -5.44 -12.97 -4.50
C GLN A 49 -6.09 -11.94 -5.44
N PHE A 50 -6.97 -11.09 -4.90
CA PHE A 50 -7.62 -10.03 -5.67
C PHE A 50 -6.75 -8.77 -5.62
N GLU A 51 -6.03 -8.53 -6.70
CA GLU A 51 -5.23 -7.31 -6.84
C GLU A 51 -6.12 -6.09 -7.03
N ASN A 52 -5.80 -5.01 -6.32
CA ASN A 52 -6.45 -3.71 -6.47
C ASN A 52 -5.39 -2.67 -6.82
N LYS A 53 -5.29 -2.35 -8.11
CA LYS A 53 -4.28 -1.44 -8.65
C LYS A 53 -4.94 -0.30 -9.44
N PRO A 54 -5.58 0.66 -8.76
CA PRO A 54 -6.23 1.78 -9.43
C PRO A 54 -5.23 2.74 -10.06
N LEU A 55 -5.60 3.27 -11.22
CA LEU A 55 -4.94 4.39 -11.88
C LEU A 55 -5.72 5.68 -11.56
N MET A 56 -5.10 6.58 -10.82
CA MET A 56 -5.70 7.84 -10.38
C MET A 56 -5.27 8.95 -11.33
N GLU A 57 -6.24 9.63 -11.96
CA GLU A 57 -6.00 10.69 -12.93
C GLU A 57 -6.31 12.07 -12.34
N PHE A 58 -5.33 12.96 -12.40
CA PHE A 58 -5.44 14.38 -12.06
C PHE A 58 -5.55 15.17 -13.35
N THR A 59 -6.62 15.93 -13.53
CA THR A 59 -6.90 16.65 -14.77
C THR A 59 -7.20 18.12 -14.54
N GLY A 60 -6.74 18.97 -15.47
CA GLY A 60 -6.97 20.40 -15.47
C GLY A 60 -5.89 21.22 -14.77
N ASP A 61 -5.62 22.42 -15.28
CA ASP A 61 -4.49 23.26 -14.86
C ASP A 61 -4.54 23.59 -13.36
N ARG A 62 -5.69 23.98 -12.83
CA ARG A 62 -5.85 24.29 -11.39
C ARG A 62 -5.52 23.13 -10.46
N VAL A 63 -5.91 21.90 -10.85
CA VAL A 63 -5.60 20.70 -10.07
C VAL A 63 -4.11 20.41 -10.16
N LEU A 64 -3.55 20.49 -11.35
CA LEU A 64 -2.13 20.20 -11.59
C LEU A 64 -1.22 21.23 -10.92
N GLU A 65 -1.56 22.52 -10.90
CA GLU A 65 -0.80 23.53 -10.15
C GLU A 65 -0.67 23.18 -8.66
N LYS A 66 -1.73 22.66 -8.07
CA LYS A 66 -1.76 22.27 -6.66
C LYS A 66 -0.99 20.96 -6.40
N VAL A 67 -1.14 19.97 -7.29
CA VAL A 67 -0.64 18.60 -7.01
C VAL A 67 0.75 18.33 -7.58
N ASN A 68 1.21 19.04 -8.62
CA ASN A 68 2.52 18.82 -9.22
C ASN A 68 3.68 18.93 -8.21
N PRO A 69 3.76 19.96 -7.34
CA PRO A 69 4.84 20.04 -6.36
C PRO A 69 4.88 18.85 -5.40
N LYS A 70 3.70 18.27 -5.09
CA LYS A 70 3.59 17.11 -4.23
C LYS A 70 4.01 15.84 -4.97
N LEU A 71 3.53 15.68 -6.22
CA LEU A 71 3.80 14.52 -7.06
C LEU A 71 5.26 14.42 -7.50
N ASP A 72 5.95 15.55 -7.65
CA ASP A 72 7.38 15.58 -7.99
C ASP A 72 8.27 15.02 -6.86
N GLY A 73 7.80 15.11 -5.62
CA GLY A 73 8.47 14.54 -4.45
C GLY A 73 8.14 13.06 -4.20
N ILE A 74 7.13 12.52 -4.88
CA ILE A 74 6.65 11.15 -4.64
C ILE A 74 7.38 10.17 -5.57
N LYS A 75 7.86 9.06 -5.01
CA LYS A 75 8.61 8.01 -5.70
C LYS A 75 7.87 6.67 -5.65
N ALA A 76 8.26 5.75 -6.53
CA ALA A 76 7.81 4.36 -6.44
C ALA A 76 8.16 3.75 -5.08
N GLY A 77 7.21 3.06 -4.47
CA GLY A 77 7.32 2.48 -3.14
C GLY A 77 6.79 3.34 -2.01
N ASP A 78 6.63 4.66 -2.20
CA ASP A 78 6.00 5.54 -1.22
C ASP A 78 4.54 5.15 -0.97
N VAL A 79 4.04 5.44 0.22
CA VAL A 79 2.62 5.27 0.54
C VAL A 79 1.95 6.63 0.52
N VAL A 80 0.90 6.75 -0.27
CA VAL A 80 0.14 8.00 -0.43
C VAL A 80 -1.34 7.78 -0.20
N THR A 81 -2.04 8.86 0.15
CA THR A 81 -3.49 8.95 0.11
C THR A 81 -3.89 9.90 -1.01
N VAL A 82 -4.71 9.41 -1.93
CA VAL A 82 -5.29 10.21 -3.02
C VAL A 82 -6.74 10.52 -2.70
N PHE A 83 -7.10 11.78 -2.83
CA PHE A 83 -8.47 12.28 -2.66
C PHE A 83 -9.12 12.45 -4.03
N PHE A 84 -10.36 11.99 -4.17
CA PHE A 84 -11.06 11.99 -5.45
C PHE A 84 -12.56 12.17 -5.30
N ASP A 85 -13.18 12.60 -6.39
CA ASP A 85 -14.62 12.65 -6.57
C ASP A 85 -15.07 11.61 -7.59
N VAL A 86 -16.25 11.05 -7.38
CA VAL A 86 -16.92 10.20 -8.35
C VAL A 86 -17.94 11.07 -9.09
N GLN A 87 -17.82 11.15 -10.41
CA GLN A 87 -18.69 11.93 -11.25
C GLN A 87 -19.43 11.04 -12.25
N GLY A 88 -20.76 11.17 -12.28
CA GLY A 88 -21.59 10.59 -13.30
C GLY A 88 -21.91 11.63 -14.38
N ILE A 89 -21.67 11.27 -15.65
CA ILE A 89 -21.97 12.13 -16.80
C ILE A 89 -22.87 11.38 -17.76
N ASP A 90 -24.05 11.94 -18.00
CA ASP A 90 -24.93 11.43 -19.04
C ASP A 90 -24.54 12.04 -20.38
N TYR A 91 -24.39 11.21 -21.38
CA TYR A 91 -24.13 11.64 -22.75
C TYR A 91 -24.99 10.87 -23.74
N THR A 92 -25.25 11.50 -24.88
CA THR A 92 -25.92 10.83 -25.99
C THR A 92 -24.88 10.39 -27.00
N ASP A 93 -24.80 9.09 -27.23
CA ASP A 93 -23.93 8.50 -28.24
C ASP A 93 -24.38 8.99 -29.62
N LYS A 94 -23.51 9.73 -30.29
CA LYS A 94 -23.82 10.34 -31.62
C LYS A 94 -24.05 9.31 -32.72
N ALA A 95 -23.46 8.13 -32.58
CA ALA A 95 -23.61 7.07 -33.61
C ALA A 95 -24.93 6.30 -33.48
N THR A 96 -25.39 6.11 -32.22
CA THR A 96 -26.57 5.28 -31.93
C THR A 96 -27.78 6.05 -31.45
N GLY A 97 -27.63 7.35 -31.10
CA GLY A 97 -28.68 8.19 -30.51
C GLY A 97 -29.06 7.76 -29.09
N LYS A 98 -28.42 6.77 -28.50
CA LYS A 98 -28.76 6.24 -27.18
C LYS A 98 -28.13 7.05 -26.07
N LYS A 99 -28.91 7.31 -25.02
CA LYS A 99 -28.39 7.89 -23.78
C LYS A 99 -27.56 6.84 -23.04
N ARG A 100 -26.37 7.24 -22.59
CA ARG A 100 -25.46 6.43 -21.79
C ARG A 100 -24.98 7.22 -20.61
N ASN A 101 -24.71 6.56 -19.50
CA ASN A 101 -24.06 7.13 -18.33
C ASN A 101 -22.60 6.68 -18.28
N PHE A 102 -21.70 7.60 -18.05
CA PHE A 102 -20.30 7.33 -17.78
C PHE A 102 -19.95 7.79 -16.37
N THR A 103 -19.50 6.87 -15.54
CA THR A 103 -18.99 7.19 -14.20
C THR A 103 -17.47 7.25 -14.24
N GLY A 104 -16.94 8.41 -13.90
CA GLY A 104 -15.50 8.66 -13.83
C GLY A 104 -15.03 8.98 -12.43
N ILE A 105 -13.79 8.66 -12.15
CA ILE A 105 -13.10 9.03 -10.91
C ILE A 105 -12.13 10.17 -11.26
N ARG A 106 -12.24 11.29 -10.54
CA ARG A 106 -11.36 12.46 -10.69
C ARG A 106 -10.60 12.72 -9.41
N ALA A 107 -9.30 12.50 -9.46
CA ALA A 107 -8.42 12.87 -8.35
C ALA A 107 -8.19 14.39 -8.33
N TYR A 108 -8.17 14.99 -7.13
CA TYR A 108 -7.98 16.42 -6.96
C TYR A 108 -6.92 16.80 -5.91
N ASP A 109 -6.48 15.84 -5.08
CA ASP A 109 -5.39 16.06 -4.12
C ASP A 109 -4.65 14.75 -3.82
N VAL A 110 -3.42 14.87 -3.35
CA VAL A 110 -2.58 13.76 -2.92
C VAL A 110 -1.81 14.16 -1.67
N GLN A 111 -1.65 13.22 -0.75
CA GLN A 111 -0.88 13.39 0.48
C GLN A 111 0.09 12.24 0.64
N LEU A 112 1.35 12.54 0.87
CA LEU A 112 2.37 11.56 1.23
C LEU A 112 2.13 11.12 2.68
N VAL A 113 2.01 9.81 2.89
CA VAL A 113 1.82 9.19 4.21
C VAL A 113 3.13 8.66 4.76
N ARG A 114 3.92 7.97 3.89
CA ARG A 114 5.20 7.38 4.27
C ARG A 114 6.11 7.27 3.06
N GLN A 115 7.39 7.56 3.25
CA GLN A 115 8.41 7.38 2.20
C GLN A 115 8.86 5.90 2.11
N ALA A 116 9.26 5.50 0.89
CA ALA A 116 9.89 4.22 0.68
C ALA A 116 11.25 4.20 1.40
N GLY A 117 11.42 3.24 2.33
CA GLY A 117 12.65 3.14 3.12
C GLY A 117 12.52 3.58 4.59
N ASP A 118 11.50 4.31 4.95
CA ASP A 118 11.19 4.59 6.35
C ASP A 118 10.69 3.32 7.05
N GLN A 119 11.61 2.41 7.37
CA GLN A 119 11.38 1.25 8.24
C GLN A 119 11.44 1.66 9.71
N HIS A 120 10.97 2.84 10.08
CA HIS A 120 10.86 3.20 11.48
C HIS A 120 9.49 2.81 12.01
N GLY A 121 9.52 1.70 12.77
CA GLY A 121 8.61 1.46 13.89
C GLY A 121 7.17 1.16 13.50
N GLN A 122 6.86 -0.11 13.31
CA GLN A 122 5.62 -0.62 13.88
C GLN A 122 5.63 -0.37 15.41
N GLN A 123 5.43 0.87 15.81
CA GLN A 123 4.78 1.12 17.08
C GLN A 123 3.29 0.98 16.84
N GLN A 124 2.80 -0.23 16.96
CA GLN A 124 1.42 -0.47 17.35
C GLN A 124 1.17 0.37 18.58
N GLY A 125 0.51 1.51 18.38
CA GLY A 125 -0.07 2.27 19.47
C GLY A 125 -1.15 1.43 20.13
N GLN A 126 -0.76 0.61 21.11
CA GLN A 126 -1.68 0.12 22.10
C GLN A 126 -2.02 1.29 23.03
N PHE A 127 -3.10 1.95 22.70
CA PHE A 127 -3.82 2.79 23.65
C PHE A 127 -4.49 1.86 24.67
N PHE A 128 -3.77 1.50 25.74
CA PHE A 128 -4.36 1.03 26.98
C PHE A 128 -3.94 1.98 28.10
N PRO A 129 -4.82 2.80 28.63
CA PRO A 129 -4.56 3.51 29.88
C PRO A 129 -4.67 2.49 31.02
N ASN A 130 -3.65 2.40 31.85
CA ASN A 130 -3.48 1.60 33.05
C ASN A 130 -2.87 0.20 32.88
N SER A 131 -1.55 0.15 33.02
CA SER A 131 -0.87 -0.99 33.62
C SER A 131 0.34 -0.48 34.40
N ARG A 132 0.33 -0.77 35.71
CA ARG A 132 1.42 -0.55 36.66
C ARG A 132 2.71 -1.20 36.15
N PRO A 133 3.89 -0.62 36.42
CA PRO A 133 5.17 -1.24 36.06
C PRO A 133 5.36 -2.52 36.88
N GLN A 134 5.40 -3.66 36.18
CA GLN A 134 5.79 -4.95 36.74
C GLN A 134 7.30 -5.10 36.55
N PRO A 135 8.09 -5.47 37.63
CA PRO A 135 9.51 -5.61 37.52
C PRO A 135 9.90 -6.81 36.67
N GLN A 136 10.81 -6.61 35.76
CA GLN A 136 11.42 -7.64 34.90
C GLN A 136 12.18 -8.66 35.74
N PRO A 137 11.99 -9.97 35.54
CA PRO A 137 12.97 -10.95 35.97
C PRO A 137 13.96 -11.21 34.83
N GLN A 138 15.04 -10.41 34.76
CA GLN A 138 16.26 -10.79 34.08
C GLN A 138 17.04 -11.72 35.01
N ALA A 139 17.52 -12.84 34.48
CA ALA A 139 18.61 -13.69 35.00
C ALA A 139 18.32 -15.17 35.28
N LYS A 140 17.31 -15.81 34.69
CA LYS A 140 17.17 -17.28 34.83
C LYS A 140 17.12 -18.09 33.53
N GLN A 141 17.14 -17.47 32.38
CA GLN A 141 17.09 -18.20 31.11
C GLN A 141 18.45 -18.60 30.52
N GLN A 142 19.55 -18.01 30.98
CA GLN A 142 20.87 -18.37 30.44
C GLN A 142 21.51 -19.62 31.10
N GLN A 143 21.07 -20.04 32.28
CA GLN A 143 21.59 -21.23 32.91
C GLN A 143 20.95 -22.53 32.44
N GLN A 144 19.73 -22.50 31.94
CA GLN A 144 19.04 -23.71 31.44
C GLN A 144 19.54 -24.17 30.07
N VAL A 145 19.97 -23.23 29.22
CA VAL A 145 20.49 -23.58 27.88
C VAL A 145 21.87 -24.21 27.95
N GLN A 146 22.70 -23.88 28.96
CA GLN A 146 24.03 -24.50 29.12
C GLN A 146 23.96 -25.90 29.71
N GLN A 147 22.95 -26.24 30.51
CA GLN A 147 22.82 -27.63 31.04
C GLN A 147 22.30 -28.62 30.01
N VAL A 148 21.42 -28.16 29.07
CA VAL A 148 20.93 -29.03 27.99
C VAL A 148 22.02 -29.32 26.94
N ALA A 149 22.90 -28.35 26.67
CA ALA A 149 24.03 -28.54 25.75
C ALA A 149 25.12 -29.51 26.27
N GLN A 150 25.28 -29.64 27.59
CA GLN A 150 26.22 -30.57 28.20
C GLN A 150 25.68 -32.02 28.26
N GLN A 151 24.37 -32.23 28.25
CA GLN A 151 23.76 -33.55 28.24
C GLN A 151 23.69 -34.20 26.84
N LEU A 152 23.85 -33.43 25.77
CA LEU A 152 23.81 -33.95 24.40
C LEU A 152 25.18 -34.38 23.87
N ASN A 153 26.28 -34.12 24.63
CA ASN A 153 27.64 -34.46 24.19
C ASN A 153 28.29 -35.61 24.97
N ALA A 154 27.54 -36.35 25.79
CA ALA A 154 28.04 -37.52 26.48
C ALA A 154 27.23 -38.72 26.04
N GLU A 155 27.76 -39.44 25.05
CA GLU A 155 27.93 -40.90 25.08
C GLU A 155 28.08 -41.52 23.69
N PRO A 156 29.07 -42.30 23.44
CA PRO A 156 28.97 -43.42 22.54
C PRO A 156 29.26 -44.71 23.28
N ALA A 157 28.36 -45.63 23.33
CA ALA A 157 28.65 -47.04 23.60
C ALA A 157 27.64 -47.90 22.83
N GLN A 158 28.10 -48.55 21.79
CA GLN A 158 28.45 -50.00 21.67
C GLN A 158 27.37 -50.98 22.15
N GLY A 159 27.05 -51.91 21.25
CA GLY A 159 26.39 -53.17 21.50
C GLY A 159 25.34 -53.46 20.44
N ASP A 160 25.65 -54.01 19.37
CA ASP A 160 25.92 -55.38 18.91
C ASP A 160 24.67 -56.29 18.98
N ASN A 161 24.43 -56.90 17.83
CA ASN A 161 23.76 -58.18 17.58
C ASN A 161 22.22 -58.26 17.48
N GLY A 162 21.84 -58.74 16.33
CA GLY A 162 20.85 -59.78 16.22
C GLY A 162 19.63 -59.49 15.33
N LEU A 163 19.80 -59.64 14.04
CA LEU A 163 18.74 -60.20 13.21
C LEU A 163 18.59 -61.67 13.57
N PRO A 164 17.41 -62.25 13.52
CA PRO A 164 16.92 -62.82 12.27
C PRO A 164 15.40 -62.82 12.09
N PHE A 165 15.08 -62.96 10.81
CA PHE A 165 13.83 -63.28 10.14
C PHE A 165 12.86 -62.17 9.85
#